data_361cd245ab5fc019527b999f324eb61b
#
_entry.id   361cd245ab5fc019527b999f324eb61b
#
_cell.length_a   1.000
_cell.length_b   1.000
_cell.length_c   1.000
_cell.angle_alpha   90.00
_cell.angle_beta   90.00
_cell.angle_gamma   90.00
#
_symmetry.space_group_name_H-M   'P 1'
#
loop_
_entity.id
_entity.type
_entity.pdbx_description
1 polymer ?
#
loop_
_entity_poly.entity_id
_entity_poly.type
_entity_poly.pdbx_seq_one_letter_code
_entity_poly.pdbx_strand_id
1 'polypeptide(L)'
;MIFYVVGLLVLALGIILNTKSGLGVSPIISVSYSISTIWNLNFGNMTFVLYTVFVIVEMILHTIWNRREAVKENPALKPAVKKSLPLILGMDLLQLPLSLVFTRFMNLFSAWIPAPSHDFASQLLILAGGIICTGIGAAMSLNMRIIPNPGDGIVQAIADFIHKSVGFTKNCFDLFNICITISVGIIFAHKLVGVGIGTVVAVLGVGRVIALFNHLFMKKMTEAAGVEY
;
A
#
# COMPACT_ATOMS: atom_id res chain seq x y z
N MET A 1 15.66 -9.45 -7.33
CA MET A 1 16.02 -8.35 -6.40
C MET A 1 15.86 -6.97 -7.03
N ILE A 2 16.45 -6.70 -8.20
CA ILE A 2 16.42 -5.37 -8.86
C ILE A 2 14.98 -4.91 -9.13
N PHE A 3 14.13 -5.75 -9.73
CA PHE A 3 12.73 -5.39 -10.02
C PHE A 3 11.92 -5.02 -8.77
N TYR A 4 12.22 -5.65 -7.63
CA TYR A 4 11.57 -5.34 -6.36
C TYR A 4 11.94 -3.93 -5.87
N VAL A 5 13.24 -3.62 -5.84
CA VAL A 5 13.73 -2.30 -5.39
C VAL A 5 13.24 -1.20 -6.32
N VAL A 6 13.36 -1.40 -7.64
CA VAL A 6 12.83 -0.45 -8.64
C VAL A 6 11.32 -0.28 -8.48
N GLY A 7 10.58 -1.38 -8.27
CA GLY A 7 9.15 -1.33 -8.02
C GLY A 7 8.78 -0.47 -6.81
N LEU A 8 9.49 -0.61 -5.69
CA LEU A 8 9.26 0.21 -4.50
C LEU A 8 9.59 1.69 -4.73
N LEU A 9 10.65 1.99 -5.48
CA LEU A 9 11.00 3.38 -5.81
C LEU A 9 9.94 4.02 -6.73
N VAL A 10 9.48 3.30 -7.74
CA VAL A 10 8.42 3.76 -8.64
C VAL A 10 7.10 3.92 -7.90
N LEU A 11 6.80 3.02 -6.95
CA LEU A 11 5.63 3.13 -6.07
C LEU A 11 5.71 4.40 -5.21
N ALA A 12 6.86 4.64 -4.56
CA ALA A 12 7.05 5.86 -3.74
C ALA A 12 6.90 7.14 -4.57
N LEU A 13 7.48 7.16 -5.78
CA LEU A 13 7.32 8.27 -6.73
C LEU A 13 5.84 8.47 -7.11
N GLY A 14 5.12 7.40 -7.46
CA GLY A 14 3.71 7.46 -7.81
C GLY A 14 2.84 8.01 -6.69
N ILE A 15 3.08 7.59 -5.45
CA ILE A 15 2.38 8.10 -4.26
C ILE A 15 2.63 9.61 -4.10
N ILE A 16 3.86 10.08 -4.27
CA ILE A 16 4.17 11.51 -4.15
C ILE A 16 3.56 12.31 -5.29
N LEU A 17 3.56 11.82 -6.53
CA LEU A 17 2.89 12.48 -7.63
C LEU A 17 1.37 12.61 -7.38
N ASN A 18 0.71 11.54 -6.92
CA ASN A 18 -0.70 11.61 -6.53
C ASN A 18 -0.94 12.69 -5.47
N THR A 19 -0.08 12.73 -4.45
CA THR A 19 -0.16 13.73 -3.37
C THR A 19 0.03 15.15 -3.89
N LYS A 20 1.03 15.35 -4.75
CA LYS A 20 1.37 16.65 -5.34
C LYS A 20 0.32 17.14 -6.33
N SER A 21 -0.48 16.28 -6.94
CA SER A 21 -1.56 16.68 -7.84
C SER A 21 -2.57 17.65 -7.20
N GLY A 22 -2.71 17.60 -5.87
CA GLY A 22 -3.67 18.43 -5.14
C GLY A 22 -5.15 17.99 -5.30
N LEU A 23 -5.42 16.95 -6.10
CA LEU A 23 -6.78 16.44 -6.38
C LEU A 23 -7.25 15.36 -5.41
N GLY A 24 -6.41 14.99 -4.46
CA GLY A 24 -6.63 13.93 -3.47
C GLY A 24 -5.53 12.89 -3.53
N VAL A 25 -5.42 12.08 -2.47
CA VAL A 25 -4.35 11.08 -2.32
C VAL A 25 -4.90 9.66 -2.37
N SER A 26 -4.04 8.67 -2.53
CA SER A 26 -4.42 7.26 -2.47
C SER A 26 -5.03 6.92 -1.10
N PRO A 27 -6.15 6.17 -1.05
CA PRO A 27 -6.89 5.90 0.19
C PRO A 27 -6.02 5.36 1.33
N ILE A 28 -5.16 4.41 1.02
CA ILE A 28 -4.37 3.69 2.03
C ILE A 28 -3.42 4.59 2.83
N ILE A 29 -2.98 5.70 2.24
CA ILE A 29 -2.13 6.69 2.89
C ILE A 29 -2.86 8.00 3.21
N SER A 30 -4.16 8.09 2.91
CA SER A 30 -4.93 9.31 3.09
C SER A 30 -5.01 9.74 4.57
N VAL A 31 -5.04 8.77 5.49
CA VAL A 31 -5.01 9.02 6.93
C VAL A 31 -3.71 9.72 7.34
N SER A 32 -2.56 9.17 6.95
CA SER A 32 -1.25 9.78 7.29
C SER A 32 -1.06 11.13 6.62
N TYR A 33 -1.58 11.31 5.40
CA TYR A 33 -1.56 12.60 4.71
C TYR A 33 -2.42 13.64 5.41
N SER A 34 -3.65 13.29 5.79
CA SER A 34 -4.55 14.21 6.50
C SER A 34 -3.95 14.64 7.83
N ILE A 35 -3.46 13.69 8.64
CA ILE A 35 -2.79 13.98 9.90
C ILE A 35 -1.56 14.89 9.68
N SER A 36 -0.68 14.54 8.76
CA SER A 36 0.52 15.33 8.49
C SER A 36 0.20 16.76 8.05
N THR A 37 -0.84 16.93 7.23
CA THR A 37 -1.26 18.24 6.74
C THR A 37 -1.90 19.10 7.84
N ILE A 38 -2.77 18.51 8.69
CA ILE A 38 -3.47 19.23 9.74
C ILE A 38 -2.50 19.71 10.82
N TRP A 39 -1.55 18.88 11.23
CA TRP A 39 -0.61 19.20 12.31
C TRP A 39 0.79 19.64 11.80
N ASN A 40 0.93 19.92 10.50
CA ASN A 40 2.20 20.33 9.88
C ASN A 40 3.37 19.38 10.19
N LEU A 41 3.08 18.07 10.14
CA LEU A 41 4.07 17.02 10.36
C LEU A 41 4.68 16.53 9.04
N ASN A 42 5.83 15.85 9.12
CA ASN A 42 6.42 15.25 7.93
C ASN A 42 5.58 14.06 7.44
N PHE A 43 5.15 14.10 6.17
CA PHE A 43 4.28 13.09 5.57
C PHE A 43 4.88 11.68 5.56
N GLY A 44 6.16 11.53 5.20
CA GLY A 44 6.81 10.23 5.22
C GLY A 44 6.92 9.66 6.64
N ASN A 45 7.20 10.49 7.65
CA ASN A 45 7.23 10.04 9.03
C ASN A 45 5.84 9.56 9.50
N MET A 46 4.78 10.30 9.16
CA MET A 46 3.40 9.89 9.48
C MET A 46 2.99 8.63 8.73
N THR A 47 3.43 8.46 7.49
CA THR A 47 3.22 7.22 6.73
C THR A 47 3.97 6.05 7.39
N PHE A 48 5.18 6.26 7.89
CA PHE A 48 5.90 5.23 8.63
C PHE A 48 5.16 4.81 9.92
N VAL A 49 4.62 5.77 10.67
CA VAL A 49 3.80 5.48 11.86
C VAL A 49 2.56 4.67 11.48
N LEU A 50 1.83 5.07 10.43
CA LEU A 50 0.67 4.33 9.95
C LEU A 50 1.05 2.89 9.52
N TYR A 51 2.14 2.73 8.80
CA TYR A 51 2.64 1.42 8.39
C TYR A 51 3.06 0.54 9.57
N THR A 52 3.64 1.15 10.61
CA THR A 52 3.94 0.43 11.86
C THR A 52 2.67 -0.10 12.52
N VAL A 53 1.60 0.69 12.55
CA VAL A 53 0.28 0.23 13.04
C VAL A 53 -0.24 -0.93 12.18
N PHE A 54 -0.13 -0.85 10.86
CA PHE A 54 -0.55 -1.93 9.96
C PHE A 54 0.21 -3.22 10.24
N VAL A 55 1.54 -3.17 10.37
CA VAL A 55 2.36 -4.33 10.68
C VAL A 55 1.99 -4.95 12.04
N ILE A 56 1.73 -4.13 13.06
CA ILE A 56 1.30 -4.64 14.37
C ILE A 56 -0.05 -5.39 14.24
N VAL A 57 -1.01 -4.81 13.53
CA VAL A 57 -2.32 -5.45 13.31
C VAL A 57 -2.16 -6.74 12.49
N GLU A 58 -1.32 -6.73 11.46
CA GLU A 58 -1.00 -7.90 10.63
C GLU A 58 -0.44 -9.04 11.48
N MET A 59 0.56 -8.77 12.33
CA MET A 59 1.13 -9.75 13.25
C MET A 59 0.09 -10.33 14.22
N ILE A 60 -0.83 -9.49 14.73
CA ILE A 60 -1.93 -9.94 15.60
C ILE A 60 -2.87 -10.87 14.81
N LEU A 61 -3.27 -10.48 13.59
CA LEU A 61 -4.16 -11.29 12.75
C LEU A 61 -3.52 -12.64 12.40
N HIS A 62 -2.25 -12.66 11.98
CA HIS A 62 -1.52 -13.89 11.70
C HIS A 62 -1.41 -14.81 12.93
N THR A 63 -1.18 -14.24 14.12
CA THR A 63 -1.12 -15.00 15.37
C THR A 63 -2.48 -15.64 15.71
N ILE A 64 -3.58 -14.86 15.62
CA ILE A 64 -4.93 -15.35 15.90
C ILE A 64 -5.33 -16.40 14.87
N TRP A 65 -5.07 -16.14 13.59
CA TRP A 65 -5.38 -17.07 12.50
C TRP A 65 -4.65 -18.40 12.66
N ASN A 66 -3.34 -18.36 12.94
CA ASN A 66 -2.54 -19.57 13.17
C ASN A 66 -3.06 -20.38 14.36
N ARG A 67 -3.51 -19.74 15.45
CA ARG A 67 -4.13 -20.44 16.60
C ARG A 67 -5.46 -21.09 16.20
N ARG A 68 -6.30 -20.40 15.41
CA ARG A 68 -7.59 -20.95 14.96
C ARG A 68 -7.41 -22.16 14.06
N GLU A 69 -6.47 -22.11 13.13
CA GLU A 69 -6.15 -23.22 12.24
C GLU A 69 -5.56 -24.41 13.01
N ALA A 70 -4.69 -24.18 13.99
CA ALA A 70 -4.14 -25.24 14.83
C ALA A 70 -5.21 -26.01 15.63
N VAL A 71 -6.33 -25.35 16.00
CA VAL A 71 -7.47 -26.00 16.69
C VAL A 71 -8.34 -26.82 15.73
N LYS A 72 -8.37 -26.46 14.42
CA LYS A 72 -9.17 -27.16 13.42
C LYS A 72 -8.46 -28.36 12.77
N GLU A 73 -7.14 -28.46 12.93
CA GLU A 73 -6.36 -29.56 12.32
C GLU A 73 -6.76 -30.91 12.89
N ASN A 74 -7.35 -31.75 12.05
CA ASN A 74 -7.60 -33.15 12.35
C ASN A 74 -6.26 -33.91 12.25
N PRO A 75 -5.78 -34.63 13.29
CA PRO A 75 -4.47 -35.30 13.29
C PRO A 75 -4.26 -36.33 12.15
N ALA A 76 -5.32 -36.69 11.44
CA ALA A 76 -5.31 -37.72 10.38
C ALA A 76 -4.96 -37.17 8.99
N LEU A 77 -4.92 -35.86 8.76
CA LEU A 77 -4.58 -35.25 7.46
C LEU A 77 -3.14 -34.72 7.50
N LYS A 78 -2.30 -35.16 6.54
CA LYS A 78 -0.92 -34.64 6.39
C LYS A 78 -0.98 -33.11 6.20
N PRO A 79 -0.24 -32.30 7.00
CA PRO A 79 -0.26 -30.86 6.85
C PRO A 79 0.31 -30.48 5.47
N ALA A 80 -0.45 -29.69 4.70
CA ALA A 80 0.15 -28.91 3.62
C ALA A 80 1.28 -28.07 4.23
N VAL A 81 2.38 -27.85 3.51
CA VAL A 81 3.59 -27.15 3.99
C VAL A 81 3.21 -25.80 4.57
N LYS A 82 2.95 -25.77 5.87
CA LYS A 82 2.54 -24.57 6.62
C LYS A 82 3.80 -23.82 7.01
N LYS A 83 3.93 -22.57 6.57
CA LYS A 83 5.00 -21.71 7.07
C LYS A 83 4.89 -21.63 8.60
N SER A 84 5.98 -21.82 9.32
CA SER A 84 5.98 -21.72 10.78
C SER A 84 5.61 -20.28 11.21
N LEU A 85 4.81 -20.13 12.26
CA LEU A 85 4.41 -18.82 12.79
C LEU A 85 5.59 -17.86 13.01
N PRO A 86 6.74 -18.30 13.59
CA PRO A 86 7.91 -17.44 13.73
C PRO A 86 8.44 -16.89 12.41
N LEU A 87 8.36 -17.67 11.32
CA LEU A 87 8.78 -17.23 10.01
C LEU A 87 7.83 -16.17 9.45
N ILE A 88 6.51 -16.34 9.62
CA ILE A 88 5.50 -15.37 9.19
C ILE A 88 5.72 -14.05 9.93
N LEU A 89 5.78 -14.09 11.27
CA LEU A 89 6.01 -12.91 12.10
C LEU A 89 7.37 -12.23 11.81
N GLY A 90 8.39 -13.02 11.48
CA GLY A 90 9.69 -12.50 11.06
C GLY A 90 9.58 -11.73 9.74
N MET A 91 8.80 -12.22 8.77
CA MET A 91 8.55 -11.52 7.51
C MET A 91 7.74 -10.23 7.73
N ASP A 92 6.72 -10.26 8.61
CA ASP A 92 5.96 -9.07 8.98
C ASP A 92 6.87 -8.01 9.62
N LEU A 93 7.75 -8.41 10.54
CA LEU A 93 8.68 -7.51 11.20
C LEU A 93 9.68 -6.87 10.21
N LEU A 94 10.11 -7.61 9.17
CA LEU A 94 10.99 -7.09 8.12
C LEU A 94 10.32 -6.00 7.26
N GLN A 95 9.00 -5.87 7.30
CA GLN A 95 8.32 -4.75 6.66
C GLN A 95 8.66 -3.40 7.31
N LEU A 96 9.04 -3.36 8.62
CA LEU A 96 9.38 -2.11 9.32
C LEU A 96 10.64 -1.45 8.75
N PRO A 97 11.82 -2.09 8.70
CA PRO A 97 12.99 -1.48 8.11
C PRO A 97 12.78 -1.14 6.62
N LEU A 98 12.03 -1.96 5.89
CA LEU A 98 11.68 -1.69 4.51
C LEU A 98 10.83 -0.42 4.38
N SER A 99 9.78 -0.29 5.19
CA SER A 99 8.91 0.89 5.18
C SER A 99 9.63 2.15 5.65
N LEU A 100 10.61 2.03 6.55
CA LEU A 100 11.47 3.14 6.93
C LEU A 100 12.25 3.68 5.71
N VAL A 101 12.91 2.80 4.97
CA VAL A 101 13.63 3.18 3.74
C VAL A 101 12.68 3.76 2.70
N PHE A 102 11.54 3.10 2.47
CA PHE A 102 10.50 3.55 1.55
C PHE A 102 10.01 4.97 1.85
N THR A 103 9.71 5.27 3.11
CA THR A 103 9.23 6.60 3.52
C THR A 103 10.31 7.67 3.47
N ARG A 104 11.61 7.31 3.58
CA ARG A 104 12.71 8.23 3.29
C ARG A 104 12.76 8.62 1.82
N PHE A 105 12.55 7.67 0.90
CA PHE A 105 12.42 7.99 -0.52
C PHE A 105 11.17 8.84 -0.81
N MET A 106 10.05 8.60 -0.14
CA MET A 106 8.89 9.49 -0.25
C MET A 106 9.22 10.93 0.14
N ASN A 107 9.96 11.14 1.25
CA ASN A 107 10.39 12.46 1.67
C ASN A 107 11.33 13.10 0.65
N LEU A 108 12.27 12.34 0.10
CA LEU A 108 13.20 12.80 -0.91
C LEU A 108 12.46 13.26 -2.18
N PHE A 109 11.56 12.44 -2.71
CA PHE A 109 10.74 12.78 -3.87
C PHE A 109 9.81 13.97 -3.58
N SER A 110 9.26 14.05 -2.37
CA SER A 110 8.44 15.20 -1.98
C SER A 110 9.21 16.51 -1.94
N ALA A 111 10.49 16.47 -1.59
CA ALA A 111 11.37 17.64 -1.62
C ALA A 111 11.82 18.04 -3.04
N TRP A 112 12.02 17.06 -3.93
CA TRP A 112 12.47 17.29 -5.30
C TRP A 112 11.36 17.71 -6.26
N ILE A 113 10.14 17.19 -6.06
CA ILE A 113 9.02 17.47 -6.95
C ILE A 113 8.28 18.70 -6.45
N PRO A 114 8.30 19.82 -7.21
CA PRO A 114 7.56 21.01 -6.84
C PRO A 114 6.05 20.77 -6.85
N ALA A 115 5.30 21.60 -6.12
CA ALA A 115 3.86 21.62 -6.26
C ALA A 115 3.50 22.03 -7.70
N PRO A 116 2.45 21.43 -8.30
CA PRO A 116 2.02 21.80 -9.64
C PRO A 116 1.55 23.26 -9.67
N SER A 117 1.57 23.86 -10.86
CA SER A 117 0.85 25.09 -11.13
C SER A 117 -0.64 24.90 -10.78
N HIS A 118 -1.34 25.99 -10.44
CA HIS A 118 -2.79 25.95 -10.14
C HIS A 118 -3.67 25.60 -11.35
N ASP A 119 -3.06 25.20 -12.46
CA ASP A 119 -3.75 24.78 -13.66
C ASP A 119 -4.29 23.35 -13.51
N PHE A 120 -5.59 23.18 -13.71
CA PHE A 120 -6.28 21.89 -13.57
C PHE A 120 -5.71 20.81 -14.52
N ALA A 121 -5.31 21.20 -15.74
CA ALA A 121 -4.74 20.26 -16.71
C ALA A 121 -3.40 19.68 -16.20
N SER A 122 -2.54 20.53 -15.63
CA SER A 122 -1.28 20.11 -15.01
C SER A 122 -1.52 19.18 -13.80
N GLN A 123 -2.50 19.50 -12.96
CA GLN A 123 -2.89 18.66 -11.82
C GLN A 123 -3.36 17.27 -12.29
N LEU A 124 -4.16 17.23 -13.37
CA LEU A 124 -4.67 15.97 -13.92
C LEU A 124 -3.56 15.12 -14.56
N LEU A 125 -2.60 15.74 -15.26
CA LEU A 125 -1.44 15.05 -15.83
C LEU A 125 -0.56 14.45 -14.74
N ILE A 126 -0.29 15.19 -13.67
CA ILE A 126 0.48 14.71 -12.53
C ILE A 126 -0.26 13.55 -11.81
N LEU A 127 -1.59 13.67 -11.64
CA LEU A 127 -2.42 12.61 -11.10
C LEU A 127 -2.34 11.34 -11.96
N ALA A 128 -2.49 11.47 -13.27
CA ALA A 128 -2.40 10.35 -14.20
C ALA A 128 -1.02 9.66 -14.13
N GLY A 129 0.06 10.44 -14.15
CA GLY A 129 1.42 9.93 -13.95
C GLY A 129 1.59 9.23 -12.61
N GLY A 130 1.02 9.81 -11.54
CA GLY A 130 1.01 9.23 -10.21
C GLY A 130 0.29 7.87 -10.15
N ILE A 131 -0.88 7.75 -10.76
CA ILE A 131 -1.65 6.50 -10.84
C ILE A 131 -0.88 5.43 -11.62
N ILE A 132 -0.28 5.79 -12.75
CA ILE A 132 0.50 4.87 -13.58
C ILE A 132 1.73 4.38 -12.81
N CYS A 133 2.51 5.29 -12.22
CA CYS A 133 3.69 4.92 -11.42
C CYS A 133 3.29 4.07 -10.19
N THR A 134 2.21 4.43 -9.49
CA THR A 134 1.72 3.65 -8.34
C THR A 134 1.34 2.23 -8.76
N GLY A 135 0.60 2.08 -9.87
CA GLY A 135 0.17 0.77 -10.36
C GLY A 135 1.34 -0.10 -10.85
N ILE A 136 2.26 0.47 -11.63
CA ILE A 136 3.46 -0.24 -12.11
C ILE A 136 4.35 -0.65 -10.92
N GLY A 137 4.65 0.29 -10.02
CA GLY A 137 5.50 0.05 -8.86
C GLY A 137 4.92 -1.02 -7.93
N ALA A 138 3.61 -0.98 -7.67
CA ALA A 138 2.91 -1.99 -6.89
C ALA A 138 2.96 -3.37 -7.59
N ALA A 139 2.67 -3.44 -8.90
CA ALA A 139 2.75 -4.69 -9.65
C ALA A 139 4.16 -5.29 -9.63
N MET A 140 5.18 -4.48 -9.84
CA MET A 140 6.58 -4.93 -9.81
C MET A 140 6.97 -5.47 -8.43
N SER A 141 6.65 -4.76 -7.35
CA SER A 141 7.02 -5.18 -6.00
C SER A 141 6.26 -6.43 -5.54
N LEU A 142 4.94 -6.51 -5.79
CA LEU A 142 4.10 -7.64 -5.40
C LEU A 142 4.47 -8.93 -6.15
N ASN A 143 4.75 -8.86 -7.46
CA ASN A 143 5.08 -10.02 -8.26
C ASN A 143 6.42 -10.66 -7.88
N MET A 144 7.30 -9.94 -7.20
CA MET A 144 8.56 -10.50 -6.70
C MET A 144 8.40 -11.34 -5.44
N ARG A 145 7.26 -11.31 -4.76
CA ARG A 145 6.93 -12.14 -3.57
C ARG A 145 8.00 -12.13 -2.48
N ILE A 146 8.74 -11.03 -2.30
CA ILE A 146 9.80 -10.91 -1.28
C ILE A 146 9.18 -10.52 0.05
N ILE A 147 8.90 -9.25 0.25
CA ILE A 147 8.22 -8.69 1.42
C ILE A 147 7.18 -7.71 0.91
N PRO A 148 5.90 -7.84 1.27
CA PRO A 148 4.89 -6.88 0.82
C PRO A 148 5.14 -5.51 1.48
N ASN A 149 4.68 -4.45 0.81
CA ASN A 149 4.54 -3.16 1.47
C ASN A 149 3.48 -3.30 2.58
N PRO A 150 3.64 -2.67 3.77
CA PRO A 150 2.67 -2.80 4.87
C PRO A 150 1.22 -2.50 4.49
N GLY A 151 1.00 -1.60 3.53
CA GLY A 151 -0.33 -1.33 3.01
C GLY A 151 -0.96 -2.49 2.24
N ASP A 152 -0.16 -3.28 1.54
CA ASP A 152 -0.63 -4.48 0.84
C ASP A 152 -0.65 -5.69 1.78
N GLY A 153 0.30 -5.78 2.71
CA GLY A 153 0.40 -6.84 3.72
C GLY A 153 -0.84 -6.89 4.61
N ILE A 154 -1.25 -5.75 5.19
CA ILE A 154 -2.44 -5.69 6.04
C ILE A 154 -3.72 -6.10 5.29
N VAL A 155 -3.86 -5.71 4.02
CA VAL A 155 -5.01 -6.12 3.19
C VAL A 155 -5.02 -7.63 2.97
N GLN A 156 -3.86 -8.21 2.68
CA GLN A 156 -3.72 -9.67 2.53
C GLN A 156 -4.05 -10.40 3.84
N ALA A 157 -3.48 -9.96 4.96
CA ALA A 157 -3.74 -10.56 6.28
C ALA A 157 -5.22 -10.51 6.68
N ILE A 158 -5.90 -9.38 6.41
CA ILE A 158 -7.35 -9.28 6.63
C ILE A 158 -8.11 -10.22 5.70
N ALA A 159 -7.76 -10.28 4.40
CA ALA A 159 -8.42 -11.13 3.42
C ALA A 159 -8.36 -12.61 3.83
N ASP A 160 -7.18 -13.06 4.24
CA ASP A 160 -6.95 -14.43 4.73
C ASP A 160 -7.76 -14.71 6.00
N PHE A 161 -7.75 -13.76 6.94
CA PHE A 161 -8.47 -13.87 8.21
C PHE A 161 -9.99 -13.99 8.05
N ILE A 162 -10.59 -13.23 7.11
CA ILE A 162 -12.05 -13.24 6.85
C ILE A 162 -12.45 -14.20 5.72
N HIS A 163 -11.49 -14.91 5.11
CA HIS A 163 -11.71 -15.82 3.98
C HIS A 163 -12.40 -15.15 2.78
N LYS A 164 -11.99 -13.92 2.45
CA LYS A 164 -12.50 -13.16 1.29
C LYS A 164 -11.39 -12.89 0.28
N SER A 165 -11.77 -12.49 -0.94
CA SER A 165 -10.79 -12.13 -1.94
C SER A 165 -10.04 -10.85 -1.54
N VAL A 166 -8.76 -10.77 -1.90
CA VAL A 166 -7.90 -9.60 -1.63
C VAL A 166 -8.48 -8.33 -2.27
N GLY A 167 -9.05 -8.44 -3.48
CA GLY A 167 -9.67 -7.30 -4.16
C GLY A 167 -10.88 -6.73 -3.41
N PHE A 168 -11.77 -7.60 -2.90
CA PHE A 168 -12.89 -7.16 -2.07
C PHE A 168 -12.40 -6.51 -0.78
N THR A 169 -11.48 -7.16 -0.09
CA THR A 169 -10.90 -6.67 1.17
C THR A 169 -10.20 -5.33 0.98
N LYS A 170 -9.46 -5.17 -0.13
CA LYS A 170 -8.82 -3.90 -0.47
C LYS A 170 -9.84 -2.79 -0.62
N ASN A 171 -10.92 -3.01 -1.35
CA ASN A 171 -11.96 -1.98 -1.53
C ASN A 171 -12.61 -1.59 -0.19
N CYS A 172 -12.90 -2.55 0.68
CA CYS A 172 -13.43 -2.28 2.02
C CYS A 172 -12.41 -1.51 2.89
N PHE A 173 -11.14 -1.88 2.82
CA PHE A 173 -10.07 -1.24 3.58
C PHE A 173 -9.78 0.18 3.08
N ASP A 174 -9.81 0.40 1.76
CA ASP A 174 -9.69 1.71 1.15
C ASP A 174 -10.86 2.62 1.59
N LEU A 175 -12.10 2.11 1.58
CA LEU A 175 -13.27 2.85 2.08
C LEU A 175 -13.14 3.18 3.57
N PHE A 176 -12.67 2.25 4.38
CA PHE A 176 -12.42 2.46 5.82
C PHE A 176 -11.40 3.59 6.05
N ASN A 177 -10.28 3.59 5.32
CA ASN A 177 -9.29 4.66 5.40
C ASN A 177 -9.86 6.02 4.96
N ILE A 178 -10.67 6.05 3.89
CA ILE A 178 -11.35 7.27 3.45
C ILE A 178 -12.29 7.80 4.55
N CYS A 179 -13.08 6.93 5.20
CA CYS A 179 -13.96 7.33 6.30
C CYS A 179 -13.19 7.92 7.47
N ILE A 180 -12.08 7.30 7.88
CA ILE A 180 -11.20 7.85 8.92
C ILE A 180 -10.65 9.22 8.49
N THR A 181 -10.16 9.34 7.26
CA THR A 181 -9.59 10.58 6.74
C THR A 181 -10.61 11.72 6.74
N ILE A 182 -11.83 11.45 6.28
CA ILE A 182 -12.93 12.43 6.30
C ILE A 182 -13.25 12.83 7.74
N SER A 183 -13.36 11.86 8.66
CA SER A 183 -13.64 12.12 10.07
C SER A 183 -12.57 13.02 10.71
N VAL A 184 -11.29 12.68 10.50
CA VAL A 184 -10.16 13.49 10.99
C VAL A 184 -10.19 14.90 10.40
N GLY A 185 -10.42 15.03 9.08
CA GLY A 185 -10.48 16.32 8.41
C GLY A 185 -11.63 17.20 8.93
N ILE A 186 -12.83 16.64 9.11
CA ILE A 186 -13.98 17.38 9.59
C ILE A 186 -13.82 17.77 11.06
N ILE A 187 -13.38 16.85 11.93
CA ILE A 187 -13.29 17.09 13.37
C ILE A 187 -12.20 18.13 13.69
N PHE A 188 -11.02 18.02 13.07
CA PHE A 188 -9.85 18.81 13.47
C PHE A 188 -9.55 20.00 12.55
N ALA A 189 -9.94 19.94 11.28
CA ALA A 189 -9.68 21.01 10.32
C ALA A 189 -10.94 21.69 9.78
N HIS A 190 -12.13 21.21 10.10
CA HIS A 190 -13.43 21.68 9.60
C HIS A 190 -13.53 21.70 8.06
N LYS A 191 -12.75 20.86 7.38
CA LYS A 191 -12.73 20.71 5.92
C LYS A 191 -12.23 19.32 5.52
N LEU A 192 -12.49 18.95 4.25
CA LEU A 192 -11.92 17.73 3.69
C LEU A 192 -10.41 17.94 3.43
N VAL A 193 -9.58 17.05 3.98
CA VAL A 193 -8.12 17.07 3.78
C VAL A 193 -7.69 15.72 3.23
N GLY A 194 -7.04 15.71 2.07
CA GLY A 194 -6.50 14.50 1.45
C GLY A 194 -7.51 13.66 0.65
N VAL A 195 -8.80 13.93 0.73
CA VAL A 195 -9.84 13.25 -0.05
C VAL A 195 -10.40 14.20 -1.11
N GLY A 196 -10.43 13.73 -2.35
CA GLY A 196 -10.93 14.50 -3.48
C GLY A 196 -11.25 13.62 -4.69
N ILE A 197 -11.49 14.24 -5.84
CA ILE A 197 -11.78 13.53 -7.09
C ILE A 197 -10.62 12.57 -7.45
N GLY A 198 -9.38 13.02 -7.23
CA GLY A 198 -8.18 12.19 -7.45
C GLY A 198 -8.15 10.93 -6.61
N THR A 199 -8.70 10.94 -5.39
CA THR A 199 -8.82 9.73 -4.55
C THR A 199 -9.71 8.68 -5.22
N VAL A 200 -10.86 9.09 -5.75
CA VAL A 200 -11.79 8.19 -6.45
C VAL A 200 -11.15 7.63 -7.72
N VAL A 201 -10.50 8.50 -8.51
CA VAL A 201 -9.81 8.09 -9.74
C VAL A 201 -8.65 7.14 -9.42
N ALA A 202 -7.91 7.37 -8.33
CA ALA A 202 -6.82 6.49 -7.90
C ALA A 202 -7.32 5.10 -7.48
N VAL A 203 -8.43 4.99 -6.73
CA VAL A 203 -9.04 3.68 -6.37
C VAL A 203 -9.33 2.84 -7.61
N LEU A 204 -9.91 3.45 -8.62
CA LEU A 204 -10.29 2.75 -9.86
C LEU A 204 -9.09 2.55 -10.80
N GLY A 205 -8.20 3.53 -10.87
CA GLY A 205 -7.11 3.58 -11.85
C GLY A 205 -5.94 2.67 -11.49
N VAL A 206 -5.47 2.70 -10.25
CA VAL A 206 -4.29 1.92 -9.82
C VAL A 206 -4.50 0.42 -10.05
N GLY A 207 -5.65 -0.12 -9.67
CA GLY A 207 -5.96 -1.54 -9.88
C GLY A 207 -5.97 -1.94 -11.36
N ARG A 208 -6.45 -1.06 -12.25
CA ARG A 208 -6.44 -1.29 -13.71
C ARG A 208 -5.03 -1.25 -14.29
N VAL A 209 -4.18 -0.34 -13.81
CA VAL A 209 -2.77 -0.28 -14.22
C VAL A 209 -2.03 -1.54 -13.77
N ILE A 210 -2.26 -2.01 -12.53
CA ILE A 210 -1.69 -3.29 -12.04
C ILE A 210 -2.10 -4.44 -12.95
N ALA A 211 -3.40 -4.55 -13.27
CA ALA A 211 -3.92 -5.61 -14.12
C ALA A 211 -3.32 -5.56 -15.54
N LEU A 212 -3.24 -4.37 -16.13
CA LEU A 212 -2.64 -4.17 -17.44
C LEU A 212 -1.14 -4.50 -17.44
N PHE A 213 -0.41 -4.03 -16.44
CA PHE A 213 1.02 -4.34 -16.30
C PHE A 213 1.26 -5.85 -16.15
N ASN A 214 0.46 -6.51 -15.32
CA ASN A 214 0.55 -7.96 -15.14
C ASN A 214 0.25 -8.71 -16.44
N HIS A 215 -0.77 -8.30 -17.17
CA HIS A 215 -1.11 -8.92 -18.47
C HIS A 215 0.04 -8.81 -19.48
N LEU A 216 0.71 -7.67 -19.53
CA LEU A 216 1.74 -7.39 -20.55
C LEU A 216 3.16 -7.86 -20.15
N PHE A 217 3.52 -7.74 -18.88
CA PHE A 217 4.92 -7.82 -18.46
C PHE A 217 5.19 -8.85 -17.36
N MET A 218 4.20 -9.33 -16.60
CA MET A 218 4.41 -10.20 -15.45
C MET A 218 5.26 -11.43 -15.81
N LYS A 219 4.87 -12.17 -16.85
CA LYS A 219 5.58 -13.40 -17.28
C LYS A 219 7.04 -13.12 -17.60
N LYS A 220 7.32 -12.12 -18.43
CA LYS A 220 8.70 -11.76 -18.83
C LYS A 220 9.54 -11.30 -17.63
N MET A 221 8.94 -10.57 -16.71
CA MET A 221 9.62 -10.03 -15.54
C MET A 221 9.95 -11.14 -14.53
N THR A 222 9.04 -12.07 -14.28
CA THR A 222 9.25 -13.20 -13.36
C THR A 222 10.23 -14.20 -13.90
N GLU A 223 10.20 -14.52 -15.20
CA GLU A 223 11.22 -15.33 -15.88
C GLU A 223 12.61 -14.68 -15.76
N ALA A 224 12.72 -13.38 -16.05
CA ALA A 224 13.99 -12.65 -15.92
C ALA A 224 14.50 -12.54 -14.47
N ALA A 225 13.61 -12.60 -13.49
CA ALA A 225 13.93 -12.57 -12.06
C ALA A 225 14.22 -13.95 -11.46
N GLY A 226 13.96 -15.04 -12.18
CA GLY A 226 14.07 -16.42 -11.68
C GLY A 226 13.02 -16.76 -10.61
N VAL A 227 11.84 -16.12 -10.66
CA VAL A 227 10.74 -16.38 -9.72
C VAL A 227 9.80 -17.39 -10.35
N GLU A 228 9.70 -18.58 -9.77
CA GLU A 228 8.74 -19.61 -10.18
C GLU A 228 7.31 -19.28 -9.68
N TYR A 229 6.33 -19.56 -10.55
CA TYR A 229 4.89 -19.36 -10.29
C TYR A 229 4.22 -20.66 -9.91
#